data_eda53b2df062728919740c93b330914e
#
_entry.id   eda53b2df062728919740c93b330914e
#
_cell.length_a   1.000
_cell.length_b   1.000
_cell.length_c   1.000
_cell.angle_alpha   90.00
_cell.angle_beta   90.00
_cell.angle_gamma   90.00
#
_symmetry.space_group_name_H-M   'P 1'
#
loop_
_entity.id
_entity.type
_entity.pdbx_description
1 polymer ?
#
loop_
_entity_poly.entity_id
_entity_poly.type
_entity_poly.pdbx_seq_one_letter_code
_entity_poly.pdbx_strand_id
1 'polypeptide(L)'
;MRRSQRAVGLDATASPSIRRHRPKYQIVLAVGLLLLLGLIVMYAIGPQRANLLNYAYGSSYSDTFFFNKQLISAVISIVAFAACAIIPYKLFTEKYAKHIFVIGLALCFLLVFMGAVLNLEIASDTNGAYRWFYLGSLGSFQPAELLKLGSLLFVSGFLGTRAKQGKINDIQETLIPLAVALGVALFAVVVLQKDLGTGIALLAIVMTMLVASGMKWSIIGKVAGVLVAAGLVFVISAPHRMERVMTFIQGDSNTSSVDENSYHIAQARIAIGSGGLFGLGIGKSVQSTGYLPEAINDSIFAIMGETFGFV
;
A
#
# COMPACT_ATOMS: atom_id res chain seq x y z
N MET A 1 -42.59 58.94 25.81
CA MET A 1 -42.20 58.04 24.73
C MET A 1 -41.33 56.89 25.29
N ARG A 2 -41.94 55.72 25.56
CA ARG A 2 -41.26 54.50 26.04
C ARG A 2 -40.94 53.64 24.83
N ARG A 3 -39.66 53.47 24.49
CA ARG A 3 -39.22 52.46 23.49
C ARG A 3 -39.13 51.11 24.19
N SER A 4 -39.95 50.18 23.77
CA SER A 4 -39.89 48.76 24.17
C SER A 4 -38.62 48.13 23.63
N GLN A 5 -37.78 47.66 24.51
CA GLN A 5 -36.71 46.71 24.17
C GLN A 5 -37.36 45.34 23.94
N ARG A 6 -37.37 44.88 22.66
CA ARG A 6 -37.64 43.49 22.33
C ARG A 6 -36.40 42.72 22.67
N ALA A 7 -36.46 41.90 23.69
CA ALA A 7 -35.47 40.84 23.97
C ALA A 7 -35.51 39.85 22.80
N VAL A 8 -34.42 39.77 22.06
CA VAL A 8 -34.17 38.69 21.10
C VAL A 8 -33.82 37.47 21.93
N GLY A 9 -34.78 36.56 22.08
CA GLY A 9 -34.52 35.24 22.64
C GLY A 9 -33.55 34.47 21.75
N LEU A 10 -32.34 34.32 22.25
CA LEU A 10 -31.38 33.37 21.70
C LEU A 10 -31.89 31.97 22.07
N ASP A 11 -32.50 31.28 21.11
CA ASP A 11 -32.79 29.84 21.20
C ASP A 11 -31.45 29.08 21.25
N ALA A 12 -30.97 28.88 22.48
CA ALA A 12 -29.72 28.18 22.77
C ALA A 12 -29.83 26.63 22.69
N THR A 13 -30.85 26.10 21.99
CA THR A 13 -31.07 24.65 21.90
C THR A 13 -31.09 24.09 20.48
N ALA A 14 -30.54 24.80 19.51
CA ALA A 14 -30.28 24.19 18.23
C ALA A 14 -29.02 23.28 18.35
N SER A 15 -29.22 22.02 18.69
CA SER A 15 -28.19 21.00 18.53
C SER A 15 -27.65 21.10 17.12
N PRO A 16 -26.31 21.13 16.93
CA PRO A 16 -25.74 21.22 15.58
C PRO A 16 -26.26 20.04 14.76
N SER A 17 -27.05 20.35 13.73
CA SER A 17 -27.54 19.35 12.81
C SER A 17 -26.32 18.60 12.27
N ILE A 18 -26.18 17.34 12.67
CA ILE A 18 -25.17 16.44 12.14
C ILE A 18 -25.46 16.37 10.64
N ARG A 19 -24.73 17.14 9.83
CA ARG A 19 -24.80 17.03 8.38
C ARG A 19 -24.37 15.59 8.04
N ARG A 20 -25.32 14.70 7.83
CA ARG A 20 -25.09 13.39 7.25
C ARG A 20 -24.59 13.64 5.83
N HIS A 21 -23.26 13.56 5.63
CA HIS A 21 -22.69 13.58 4.30
C HIS A 21 -23.24 12.37 3.54
N ARG A 22 -23.90 12.63 2.41
CA ARG A 22 -24.35 11.54 1.53
C ARG A 22 -23.14 10.79 1.02
N PRO A 23 -23.12 9.44 1.07
CA PRO A 23 -22.02 8.67 0.54
C PRO A 23 -21.86 8.94 -0.97
N LYS A 24 -20.62 9.06 -1.42
CA LYS A 24 -20.32 9.17 -2.85
C LYS A 24 -20.36 7.78 -3.47
N TYR A 25 -21.51 7.36 -3.94
CA TYR A 25 -21.73 6.04 -4.54
C TYR A 25 -20.82 5.74 -5.73
N GLN A 26 -20.30 6.75 -6.41
CA GLN A 26 -19.32 6.61 -7.49
C GLN A 26 -18.04 5.89 -7.02
N ILE A 27 -17.56 6.18 -5.79
CA ILE A 27 -16.39 5.51 -5.22
C ILE A 27 -16.73 4.04 -4.93
N VAL A 28 -17.90 3.77 -4.36
CA VAL A 28 -18.35 2.40 -4.07
C VAL A 28 -18.46 1.59 -5.35
N LEU A 29 -19.05 2.20 -6.40
CA LEU A 29 -19.17 1.56 -7.72
C LEU A 29 -17.80 1.25 -8.33
N ALA A 30 -16.87 2.22 -8.33
CA ALA A 30 -15.54 2.03 -8.87
C ALA A 30 -14.77 0.91 -8.14
N VAL A 31 -14.82 0.90 -6.81
CA VAL A 31 -14.20 -0.16 -5.99
C VAL A 31 -14.85 -1.51 -6.28
N GLY A 32 -16.19 -1.56 -6.38
CA GLY A 32 -16.92 -2.78 -6.72
C GLY A 32 -16.54 -3.34 -8.07
N LEU A 33 -16.44 -2.48 -9.10
CA LEU A 33 -16.02 -2.88 -10.43
C LEU A 33 -14.58 -3.41 -10.47
N LEU A 34 -13.65 -2.77 -9.73
CA LEU A 34 -12.26 -3.24 -9.62
C LEU A 34 -12.16 -4.58 -8.90
N LEU A 35 -12.94 -4.80 -7.84
CA LEU A 35 -12.99 -6.09 -7.15
C LEU A 35 -13.55 -7.19 -8.07
N LEU A 36 -14.61 -6.89 -8.83
CA LEU A 36 -15.20 -7.82 -9.79
C LEU A 36 -14.21 -8.16 -10.90
N LEU A 37 -13.51 -7.16 -11.45
CA LEU A 37 -12.45 -7.38 -12.43
C LEU A 37 -11.36 -8.28 -11.87
N GLY A 38 -10.90 -8.03 -10.63
CA GLY A 38 -9.91 -8.88 -9.95
C GLY A 38 -10.36 -10.34 -9.81
N LEU A 39 -11.65 -10.58 -9.51
CA LEU A 39 -12.21 -11.94 -9.45
C LEU A 39 -12.25 -12.60 -10.84
N ILE A 40 -12.64 -11.86 -11.89
CA ILE A 40 -12.65 -12.37 -13.27
C ILE A 40 -11.23 -12.76 -13.70
N VAL A 41 -10.25 -11.91 -13.42
CA VAL A 41 -8.85 -12.17 -13.75
C VAL A 41 -8.33 -13.42 -13.01
N MET A 42 -8.61 -13.54 -11.70
CA MET A 42 -8.21 -14.72 -10.93
C MET A 42 -8.90 -16.01 -11.40
N TYR A 43 -10.13 -15.92 -11.86
CA TYR A 43 -10.82 -17.05 -12.49
C TYR A 43 -10.16 -17.47 -13.81
N ALA A 44 -9.74 -16.48 -14.62
CA ALA A 44 -9.14 -16.71 -15.93
C ALA A 44 -7.72 -17.29 -15.84
N ILE A 45 -6.90 -16.85 -14.89
CA ILE A 45 -5.46 -17.16 -14.81
C ILE A 45 -5.16 -18.19 -13.73
N GLY A 46 -6.00 -18.28 -12.69
CA GLY A 46 -5.81 -19.16 -11.53
C GLY A 46 -5.53 -20.62 -11.86
N PRO A 47 -6.30 -21.27 -12.76
CA PRO A 47 -6.07 -22.66 -13.14
C PRO A 47 -4.67 -22.92 -13.71
N GLN A 48 -4.16 -22.03 -14.56
CA GLN A 48 -2.83 -22.18 -15.15
C GLN A 48 -1.73 -22.12 -14.08
N ARG A 49 -1.86 -21.20 -13.12
CA ARG A 49 -0.93 -21.09 -11.99
C ARG A 49 -1.02 -22.31 -11.07
N ALA A 50 -2.21 -22.81 -10.79
CA ALA A 50 -2.39 -24.03 -9.98
C ALA A 50 -1.71 -25.23 -10.64
N ASN A 51 -1.91 -25.44 -11.94
CA ASN A 51 -1.29 -26.51 -12.70
C ASN A 51 0.24 -26.40 -12.73
N LEU A 52 0.77 -25.19 -12.90
CA LEU A 52 2.21 -24.94 -12.87
C LEU A 52 2.82 -25.35 -11.51
N LEU A 53 2.20 -24.93 -10.40
CA LEU A 53 2.67 -25.26 -9.06
C LEU A 53 2.53 -26.77 -8.75
N ASN A 54 1.46 -27.38 -9.20
CA ASN A 54 1.26 -28.83 -9.06
C ASN A 54 2.36 -29.60 -9.80
N TYR A 55 2.70 -29.17 -11.01
CA TYR A 55 3.77 -29.79 -11.80
C TYR A 55 5.16 -29.53 -11.22
N ALA A 56 5.49 -28.27 -10.85
CA ALA A 56 6.82 -27.88 -10.42
C ALA A 56 7.17 -28.32 -8.99
N TYR A 57 6.19 -28.34 -8.09
CA TYR A 57 6.40 -28.58 -6.65
C TYR A 57 5.63 -29.79 -6.10
N GLY A 58 4.94 -30.56 -6.95
CA GLY A 58 4.14 -31.72 -6.50
C GLY A 58 2.95 -31.32 -5.62
N SER A 59 2.49 -30.08 -5.71
CA SER A 59 1.33 -29.60 -4.95
C SER A 59 0.04 -30.21 -5.47
N SER A 60 -1.05 -30.12 -4.73
CA SER A 60 -2.39 -30.62 -5.12
C SER A 60 -3.44 -29.51 -5.09
N TYR A 61 -3.14 -28.37 -5.70
CA TYR A 61 -4.09 -27.25 -5.78
C TYR A 61 -5.18 -27.55 -6.80
N SER A 62 -6.45 -27.25 -6.42
CA SER A 62 -7.56 -27.26 -7.37
C SER A 62 -7.49 -26.09 -8.34
N ASP A 63 -8.10 -26.20 -9.51
CA ASP A 63 -8.16 -25.14 -10.51
C ASP A 63 -8.79 -23.85 -9.95
N THR A 64 -9.69 -23.96 -8.98
CA THR A 64 -10.37 -22.82 -8.36
C THR A 64 -9.67 -22.30 -7.11
N PHE A 65 -8.51 -22.84 -6.71
CA PHE A 65 -7.82 -22.47 -5.46
C PHE A 65 -7.57 -20.96 -5.34
N PHE A 66 -6.95 -20.38 -6.35
CA PHE A 66 -6.62 -18.94 -6.34
C PHE A 66 -7.86 -18.05 -6.40
N PHE A 67 -8.88 -18.46 -7.18
CA PHE A 67 -10.17 -17.77 -7.24
C PHE A 67 -10.87 -17.76 -5.87
N ASN A 68 -10.96 -18.93 -5.21
CA ASN A 68 -11.59 -19.05 -3.90
C ASN A 68 -10.87 -18.22 -2.84
N LYS A 69 -9.52 -18.22 -2.86
CA LYS A 69 -8.71 -17.39 -1.96
C LYS A 69 -8.98 -15.91 -2.18
N GLN A 70 -9.05 -15.45 -3.43
CA GLN A 70 -9.39 -14.08 -3.77
C GLN A 70 -10.83 -13.71 -3.37
N LEU A 71 -11.78 -14.61 -3.56
CA LEU A 71 -13.18 -14.43 -3.18
C LEU A 71 -13.34 -14.24 -1.66
N ILE A 72 -12.68 -15.08 -0.87
CA ILE A 72 -12.68 -14.95 0.61
C ILE A 72 -12.08 -13.59 1.02
N SER A 73 -10.96 -13.22 0.43
CA SER A 73 -10.31 -11.91 0.70
C SER A 73 -11.22 -10.75 0.31
N ALA A 74 -11.92 -10.82 -0.81
CA ALA A 74 -12.87 -9.81 -1.25
C ALA A 74 -14.05 -9.67 -0.27
N VAL A 75 -14.62 -10.77 0.21
CA VAL A 75 -15.70 -10.75 1.20
C VAL A 75 -15.23 -10.09 2.50
N ILE A 76 -14.05 -10.47 3.02
CA ILE A 76 -13.46 -9.85 4.21
C ILE A 76 -13.26 -8.34 3.99
N SER A 77 -12.75 -7.95 2.82
CA SER A 77 -12.52 -6.55 2.46
C SER A 77 -13.82 -5.74 2.38
N ILE A 78 -14.89 -6.31 1.84
CA ILE A 78 -16.23 -5.67 1.78
C ILE A 78 -16.77 -5.45 3.19
N VAL A 79 -16.65 -6.45 4.07
CA VAL A 79 -17.07 -6.32 5.48
C VAL A 79 -16.26 -5.24 6.19
N ALA A 80 -14.93 -5.23 6.03
CA ALA A 80 -14.06 -4.21 6.60
C ALA A 80 -14.39 -2.81 6.06
N PHE A 81 -14.62 -2.69 4.75
CA PHE A 81 -15.03 -1.45 4.10
C PHE A 81 -16.36 -0.91 4.69
N ALA A 82 -17.36 -1.78 4.82
CA ALA A 82 -18.65 -1.40 5.41
C ALA A 82 -18.50 -0.97 6.87
N ALA A 83 -17.71 -1.69 7.66
CA ALA A 83 -17.42 -1.33 9.05
C ALA A 83 -16.74 0.05 9.15
N CYS A 84 -15.71 0.29 8.33
CA CYS A 84 -15.02 1.58 8.29
C CYS A 84 -15.92 2.73 7.80
N ALA A 85 -16.88 2.46 6.93
CA ALA A 85 -17.84 3.47 6.46
C ALA A 85 -18.85 3.89 7.54
N ILE A 86 -19.19 2.99 8.47
CA ILE A 86 -20.15 3.24 9.56
C ILE A 86 -19.48 3.92 10.74
N ILE A 87 -18.24 3.54 11.07
CA ILE A 87 -17.52 4.05 12.23
C ILE A 87 -17.08 5.50 11.98
N PRO A 88 -17.34 6.45 12.91
CA PRO A 88 -16.93 7.84 12.74
C PRO A 88 -15.40 7.95 12.63
N TYR A 89 -14.92 8.58 11.55
CA TYR A 89 -13.47 8.73 11.28
C TYR A 89 -12.72 9.45 12.42
N LYS A 90 -13.39 10.34 13.17
CA LYS A 90 -12.82 11.04 14.33
C LYS A 90 -12.32 10.08 15.41
N LEU A 91 -12.98 8.94 15.55
CA LEU A 91 -12.55 7.91 16.50
C LEU A 91 -11.15 7.39 16.15
N PHE A 92 -10.91 7.19 14.86
CA PHE A 92 -9.60 6.73 14.37
C PHE A 92 -8.53 7.83 14.43
N THR A 93 -8.85 9.07 14.07
CA THR A 93 -7.87 10.16 13.96
C THR A 93 -7.56 10.84 15.30
N GLU A 94 -8.52 10.92 16.22
CA GLU A 94 -8.34 11.62 17.50
C GLU A 94 -8.00 10.65 18.65
N LYS A 95 -8.72 9.52 18.74
CA LYS A 95 -8.58 8.61 19.88
C LYS A 95 -7.59 7.48 19.63
N TYR A 96 -7.68 6.80 18.49
CA TYR A 96 -6.93 5.57 18.24
C TYR A 96 -5.73 5.73 17.31
N ALA A 97 -5.51 6.89 16.69
CA ALA A 97 -4.42 7.12 15.75
C ALA A 97 -3.04 6.69 16.26
N LYS A 98 -2.69 7.13 17.48
CA LYS A 98 -1.42 6.77 18.11
C LYS A 98 -1.30 5.27 18.38
N HIS A 99 -2.39 4.65 18.82
CA HIS A 99 -2.40 3.22 19.13
C HIS A 99 -2.22 2.37 17.88
N ILE A 100 -2.93 2.69 16.79
CA ILE A 100 -2.80 1.98 15.51
C ILE A 100 -1.38 2.12 14.96
N PHE A 101 -0.79 3.33 15.02
CA PHE A 101 0.59 3.57 14.61
C PHE A 101 1.59 2.75 15.44
N VAL A 102 1.48 2.80 16.78
CA VAL A 102 2.39 2.07 17.68
C VAL A 102 2.22 0.56 17.54
N ILE A 103 0.99 0.06 17.39
CA ILE A 103 0.73 -1.37 17.15
C ILE A 103 1.35 -1.80 15.82
N GLY A 104 1.13 -1.05 14.74
CA GLY A 104 1.75 -1.33 13.44
C GLY A 104 3.27 -1.38 13.51
N LEU A 105 3.87 -0.41 14.21
CA LEU A 105 5.31 -0.34 14.43
C LEU A 105 5.81 -1.54 15.27
N ALA A 106 5.15 -1.84 16.38
CA ALA A 106 5.49 -2.97 17.23
C ALA A 106 5.40 -4.30 16.50
N LEU A 107 4.37 -4.49 15.65
CA LEU A 107 4.23 -5.68 14.81
C LEU A 107 5.34 -5.80 13.77
N CYS A 108 5.82 -4.67 13.21
CA CYS A 108 6.97 -4.70 12.29
C CYS A 108 8.24 -5.18 13.00
N PHE A 109 8.53 -4.68 14.20
CA PHE A 109 9.67 -5.14 14.99
C PHE A 109 9.51 -6.59 15.45
N LEU A 110 8.31 -6.95 15.91
CA LEU A 110 8.00 -8.32 16.36
C LEU A 110 8.20 -9.33 15.21
N LEU A 111 7.75 -9.02 14.00
CA LEU A 111 7.93 -9.87 12.84
C LEU A 111 9.41 -10.16 12.57
N VAL A 112 10.23 -9.11 12.54
CA VAL A 112 11.68 -9.27 12.31
C VAL A 112 12.33 -10.04 13.44
N PHE A 113 11.95 -9.78 14.70
CA PHE A 113 12.44 -10.52 15.85
C PHE A 113 12.07 -12.01 15.80
N MET A 114 10.81 -12.32 15.50
CA MET A 114 10.33 -13.71 15.38
C MET A 114 11.00 -14.45 14.23
N GLY A 115 11.23 -13.79 13.10
CA GLY A 115 11.89 -14.40 11.94
C GLY A 115 13.41 -14.50 12.11
N ALA A 116 14.10 -13.40 12.41
CA ALA A 116 15.56 -13.35 12.44
C ALA A 116 16.20 -13.96 13.71
N VAL A 117 15.52 -13.88 14.84
CA VAL A 117 16.07 -14.35 16.12
C VAL A 117 15.49 -15.71 16.53
N LEU A 118 14.17 -15.86 16.43
CA LEU A 118 13.48 -17.07 16.87
C LEU A 118 13.30 -18.11 15.74
N ASN A 119 13.53 -17.75 14.48
CA ASN A 119 13.36 -18.60 13.30
C ASN A 119 11.99 -19.32 13.25
N LEU A 120 10.92 -18.60 13.60
CA LEU A 120 9.56 -19.17 13.62
C LEU A 120 8.97 -19.23 12.20
N GLU A 121 8.33 -20.33 11.86
CA GLU A 121 7.68 -20.54 10.55
C GLU A 121 6.63 -19.48 10.21
N ILE A 122 5.95 -18.93 11.24
CA ILE A 122 4.97 -17.84 11.05
C ILE A 122 5.59 -16.56 10.48
N ALA A 123 6.90 -16.38 10.62
CA ALA A 123 7.68 -15.24 10.14
C ALA A 123 8.82 -15.70 9.23
N SER A 124 8.51 -16.58 8.27
CA SER A 124 9.52 -17.14 7.40
C SER A 124 10.11 -16.10 6.44
N ASP A 125 11.38 -16.30 6.10
CA ASP A 125 12.12 -15.48 5.15
C ASP A 125 11.56 -15.61 3.74
N THR A 126 11.42 -14.48 3.06
CA THR A 126 11.09 -14.41 1.65
C THR A 126 12.11 -13.49 0.95
N ASN A 127 12.99 -14.07 0.14
CA ASN A 127 14.04 -13.36 -0.59
C ASN A 127 14.96 -12.53 0.34
N GLY A 128 15.38 -13.09 1.47
CA GLY A 128 16.28 -12.45 2.42
C GLY A 128 15.64 -11.35 3.27
N ALA A 129 14.31 -11.36 3.41
CA ALA A 129 13.58 -10.36 4.18
C ALA A 129 12.34 -10.92 4.89
N TYR A 130 12.08 -10.45 6.10
CA TYR A 130 10.92 -10.79 6.90
C TYR A 130 9.85 -9.71 6.74
N ARG A 131 8.83 -9.98 5.88
CA ARG A 131 7.82 -8.99 5.53
C ARG A 131 6.41 -9.40 5.89
N TRP A 132 6.15 -10.71 6.02
CA TRP A 132 4.83 -11.29 6.15
C TRP A 132 4.72 -12.22 7.35
N PHE A 133 3.61 -12.12 8.08
CA PHE A 133 3.16 -13.19 8.95
C PHE A 133 2.37 -14.20 8.12
N TYR A 134 2.78 -15.45 8.14
CA TYR A 134 2.10 -16.55 7.47
C TYR A 134 1.17 -17.26 8.46
N LEU A 135 -0.14 -17.12 8.23
CA LEU A 135 -1.19 -17.66 9.11
C LEU A 135 -1.77 -18.97 8.59
N GLY A 136 -1.01 -19.73 7.81
CA GLY A 136 -1.42 -20.99 7.20
C GLY A 136 -2.61 -20.80 6.25
N SER A 137 -3.70 -21.51 6.50
CA SER A 137 -4.92 -21.46 5.67
C SER A 137 -5.63 -20.11 5.70
N LEU A 138 -5.41 -19.28 6.73
CA LEU A 138 -6.00 -17.92 6.84
C LEU A 138 -5.31 -16.89 5.94
N GLY A 139 -4.17 -17.26 5.33
CA GLY A 139 -3.43 -16.38 4.44
C GLY A 139 -2.21 -15.74 5.08
N SER A 140 -1.82 -14.57 4.60
CA SER A 140 -0.68 -13.81 5.10
C SER A 140 -1.08 -12.39 5.46
N PHE A 141 -0.41 -11.82 6.47
CA PHE A 141 -0.62 -10.45 6.94
C PHE A 141 0.71 -9.69 6.92
N GLN A 142 0.71 -8.49 6.31
CA GLN A 142 1.87 -7.62 6.28
C GLN A 142 1.71 -6.48 7.31
N PRO A 143 2.52 -6.45 8.39
CA PRO A 143 2.44 -5.40 9.39
C PRO A 143 2.69 -3.99 8.85
N ALA A 144 3.51 -3.87 7.81
CA ALA A 144 3.81 -2.60 7.17
C ALA A 144 2.57 -1.93 6.53
N GLU A 145 1.56 -2.71 6.09
CA GLU A 145 0.28 -2.18 5.62
C GLU A 145 -0.50 -1.50 6.76
N LEU A 146 -0.55 -2.14 7.93
CA LEU A 146 -1.16 -1.53 9.12
C LEU A 146 -0.37 -0.30 9.57
N LEU A 147 0.96 -0.32 9.48
CA LEU A 147 1.81 0.82 9.81
C LEU A 147 1.58 2.00 8.86
N LYS A 148 1.37 1.77 7.56
CA LYS A 148 1.00 2.82 6.59
C LYS A 148 -0.33 3.49 6.98
N LEU A 149 -1.35 2.69 7.27
CA LEU A 149 -2.64 3.20 7.72
C LEU A 149 -2.49 3.95 9.05
N GLY A 150 -1.77 3.39 10.01
CA GLY A 150 -1.48 4.02 11.30
C GLY A 150 -0.73 5.34 11.16
N SER A 151 0.23 5.41 10.22
CA SER A 151 0.97 6.63 9.91
C SER A 151 0.07 7.70 9.32
N LEU A 152 -0.80 7.34 8.37
CA LEU A 152 -1.80 8.26 7.79
C LEU A 152 -2.69 8.88 8.88
N LEU A 153 -3.25 8.05 9.74
CA LEU A 153 -4.14 8.48 10.83
C LEU A 153 -3.39 9.32 11.87
N PHE A 154 -2.20 8.88 12.28
CA PHE A 154 -1.38 9.58 13.26
C PHE A 154 -0.93 10.96 12.76
N VAL A 155 -0.37 11.02 11.55
CA VAL A 155 0.09 12.29 10.95
C VAL A 155 -1.07 13.25 10.76
N SER A 156 -2.22 12.77 10.27
CA SER A 156 -3.43 13.57 10.12
C SER A 156 -3.90 14.18 11.43
N GLY A 157 -4.05 13.38 12.49
CA GLY A 157 -4.47 13.85 13.81
C GLY A 157 -3.45 14.79 14.45
N PHE A 158 -2.16 14.48 14.33
CA PHE A 158 -1.06 15.29 14.86
C PHE A 158 -0.99 16.65 14.18
N LEU A 159 -0.92 16.69 12.85
CA LEU A 159 -0.86 17.95 12.09
C LEU A 159 -2.14 18.79 12.27
N GLY A 160 -3.31 18.14 12.30
CA GLY A 160 -4.58 18.82 12.56
C GLY A 160 -4.60 19.50 13.93
N THR A 161 -4.06 18.86 14.96
CA THR A 161 -3.93 19.44 16.30
C THR A 161 -2.94 20.60 16.30
N ARG A 162 -1.78 20.47 15.65
CA ARG A 162 -0.78 21.53 15.53
C ARG A 162 -1.25 22.73 14.73
N ALA A 163 -2.03 22.50 13.69
CA ALA A 163 -2.67 23.56 12.91
C ALA A 163 -3.65 24.39 13.76
N LYS A 164 -4.51 23.73 14.56
CA LYS A 164 -5.42 24.40 15.50
C LYS A 164 -4.68 25.23 16.55
N GLN A 165 -3.48 24.81 16.96
CA GLN A 165 -2.64 25.52 17.92
C GLN A 165 -1.81 26.65 17.28
N GLY A 166 -1.87 26.83 15.96
CA GLY A 166 -1.03 27.80 15.24
C GLY A 166 0.46 27.40 15.14
N LYS A 167 0.83 26.18 15.53
CA LYS A 167 2.19 25.67 15.63
C LYS A 167 2.62 24.78 14.45
N ILE A 168 1.86 24.78 13.36
CA ILE A 168 2.10 23.89 12.20
C ILE A 168 3.48 24.08 11.57
N ASN A 169 4.04 25.30 11.64
CA ASN A 169 5.35 25.64 11.09
C ASN A 169 6.48 25.61 12.14
N ASP A 170 6.20 25.20 13.35
CA ASP A 170 7.20 25.11 14.41
C ASP A 170 8.08 23.88 14.21
N ILE A 171 9.40 24.09 14.19
CA ILE A 171 10.36 23.02 13.97
C ILE A 171 10.43 22.11 15.20
N GLN A 172 10.50 22.68 16.40
CA GLN A 172 10.70 21.90 17.62
C GLN A 172 9.44 21.16 18.03
N GLU A 173 8.28 21.80 17.94
CA GLU A 173 7.03 21.21 18.40
C GLU A 173 6.32 20.34 17.34
N THR A 174 6.60 20.55 16.05
CA THR A 174 5.90 19.83 14.98
C THR A 174 6.83 18.97 14.15
N LEU A 175 7.90 19.55 13.58
CA LEU A 175 8.74 18.79 12.64
C LEU A 175 9.61 17.74 13.33
N ILE A 176 10.25 18.05 14.44
CA ILE A 176 11.14 17.11 15.13
C ILE A 176 10.37 15.89 15.65
N PRO A 177 9.25 16.03 16.40
CA PRO A 177 8.49 14.85 16.84
C PRO A 177 7.97 14.01 15.68
N LEU A 178 7.54 14.66 14.60
CA LEU A 178 7.08 13.97 13.41
C LEU A 178 8.22 13.23 12.70
N ALA A 179 9.38 13.87 12.54
CA ALA A 179 10.56 13.27 11.92
C ALA A 179 11.08 12.07 12.72
N VAL A 180 11.06 12.14 14.06
CA VAL A 180 11.45 11.00 14.92
C VAL A 180 10.49 9.84 14.74
N ALA A 181 9.17 10.09 14.84
CA ALA A 181 8.17 9.02 14.71
C ALA A 181 8.25 8.33 13.33
N LEU A 182 8.35 9.12 12.26
CA LEU A 182 8.44 8.61 10.89
C LEU A 182 9.82 8.02 10.57
N GLY A 183 10.89 8.55 11.16
CA GLY A 183 12.23 7.99 11.03
C GLY A 183 12.31 6.57 11.59
N VAL A 184 11.69 6.32 12.75
CA VAL A 184 11.60 4.98 13.33
C VAL A 184 10.74 4.05 12.46
N ALA A 185 9.63 4.55 11.90
CA ALA A 185 8.78 3.77 11.00
C ALA A 185 9.50 3.42 9.69
N LEU A 186 10.22 4.38 9.09
CA LEU A 186 11.04 4.14 7.90
C LEU A 186 12.19 3.17 8.18
N PHE A 187 12.86 3.29 9.32
CA PHE A 187 13.90 2.37 9.73
C PHE A 187 13.36 0.93 9.82
N ALA A 188 12.20 0.75 10.47
CA ALA A 188 11.57 -0.57 10.57
C ALA A 188 11.24 -1.18 9.20
N VAL A 189 10.71 -0.38 8.27
CA VAL A 189 10.27 -0.88 6.97
C VAL A 189 11.43 -1.00 5.98
N VAL A 190 12.24 0.05 5.83
CA VAL A 190 13.28 0.12 4.77
C VAL A 190 14.54 -0.66 5.16
N VAL A 191 14.96 -0.57 6.43
CA VAL A 191 16.21 -1.20 6.87
C VAL A 191 15.96 -2.61 7.38
N LEU A 192 15.03 -2.81 8.31
CA LEU A 192 14.81 -4.12 8.94
C LEU A 192 14.05 -5.07 8.01
N GLN A 193 12.97 -4.61 7.37
CA GLN A 193 12.16 -5.44 6.45
C GLN A 193 12.67 -5.39 5.01
N LYS A 194 13.67 -4.55 4.71
CA LYS A 194 14.23 -4.37 3.36
C LYS A 194 13.15 -4.08 2.30
N ASP A 195 12.10 -3.33 2.68
CA ASP A 195 10.96 -2.98 1.82
C ASP A 195 11.02 -1.51 1.42
N LEU A 196 11.74 -1.24 0.33
CA LEU A 196 11.87 0.11 -0.20
C LEU A 196 10.55 0.64 -0.79
N GLY A 197 9.76 -0.23 -1.42
CA GLY A 197 8.49 0.15 -2.03
C GLY A 197 7.50 0.70 -1.00
N THR A 198 7.31 -0.02 0.11
CA THR A 198 6.49 0.45 1.22
C THR A 198 7.08 1.71 1.88
N GLY A 199 8.41 1.82 1.97
CA GLY A 199 9.08 3.03 2.46
C GLY A 199 8.78 4.27 1.61
N ILE A 200 8.85 4.15 0.29
CA ILE A 200 8.50 5.23 -0.65
C ILE A 200 7.02 5.61 -0.52
N ALA A 201 6.12 4.63 -0.43
CA ALA A 201 4.69 4.87 -0.24
C ALA A 201 4.41 5.64 1.07
N LEU A 202 5.10 5.28 2.15
CA LEU A 202 4.98 5.96 3.44
C LEU A 202 5.47 7.41 3.36
N LEU A 203 6.60 7.66 2.68
CA LEU A 203 7.09 9.01 2.43
C LEU A 203 6.11 9.83 1.59
N ALA A 204 5.52 9.25 0.54
CA ALA A 204 4.54 9.91 -0.30
C ALA A 204 3.29 10.32 0.49
N ILE A 205 2.79 9.43 1.38
CA ILE A 205 1.68 9.73 2.28
C ILE A 205 2.02 10.94 3.15
N VAL A 206 3.19 10.93 3.79
CA VAL A 206 3.61 12.01 4.68
C VAL A 206 3.77 13.33 3.94
N MET A 207 4.44 13.33 2.78
CA MET A 207 4.63 14.54 1.98
C MET A 207 3.28 15.14 1.54
N THR A 208 2.35 14.30 1.11
CA THR A 208 0.98 14.73 0.75
C THR A 208 0.27 15.35 1.95
N MET A 209 0.43 14.77 3.14
CA MET A 209 -0.15 15.30 4.37
C MET A 209 0.46 16.64 4.78
N LEU A 210 1.77 16.83 4.63
CA LEU A 210 2.43 18.12 4.89
C LEU A 210 1.87 19.20 3.96
N VAL A 211 1.69 18.89 2.68
CA VAL A 211 1.07 19.84 1.71
C VAL A 211 -0.37 20.15 2.13
N ALA A 212 -1.17 19.14 2.44
CA ALA A 212 -2.58 19.30 2.80
C ALA A 212 -2.78 20.04 4.15
N SER A 213 -1.78 20.04 5.03
CA SER A 213 -1.82 20.70 6.34
C SER A 213 -1.75 22.22 6.29
N GLY A 214 -1.41 22.80 5.12
CA GLY A 214 -1.16 24.25 4.98
C GLY A 214 0.19 24.71 5.54
N MET A 215 1.15 23.79 5.72
CA MET A 215 2.52 24.15 6.09
C MET A 215 3.18 25.02 5.02
N LYS A 216 4.09 25.91 5.43
CA LYS A 216 4.83 26.80 4.52
C LYS A 216 5.63 25.99 3.49
N TRP A 217 5.51 26.33 2.22
CA TRP A 217 6.23 25.67 1.11
C TRP A 217 7.74 25.62 1.30
N SER A 218 8.32 26.65 1.92
CA SER A 218 9.74 26.68 2.27
C SER A 218 10.17 25.56 3.21
N ILE A 219 9.30 25.16 4.15
CA ILE A 219 9.57 24.06 5.07
C ILE A 219 9.39 22.72 4.35
N ILE A 220 8.30 22.58 3.57
CA ILE A 220 8.05 21.39 2.76
C ILE A 220 9.22 21.15 1.80
N GLY A 221 9.72 22.20 1.13
CA GLY A 221 10.87 22.08 0.23
C GLY A 221 12.15 21.63 0.94
N LYS A 222 12.40 22.12 2.17
CA LYS A 222 13.55 21.66 2.97
C LYS A 222 13.42 20.19 3.37
N VAL A 223 12.23 19.76 3.82
CA VAL A 223 11.96 18.37 4.15
C VAL A 223 12.13 17.47 2.92
N ALA A 224 11.54 17.86 1.78
CA ALA A 224 11.71 17.15 0.52
C ALA A 224 13.18 17.04 0.10
N GLY A 225 13.94 18.13 0.19
CA GLY A 225 15.38 18.15 -0.11
C GLY A 225 16.18 17.19 0.76
N VAL A 226 15.92 17.18 2.07
CA VAL A 226 16.56 16.22 3.00
C VAL A 226 16.21 14.78 2.66
N LEU A 227 14.93 14.48 2.36
CA LEU A 227 14.50 13.13 2.00
C LEU A 227 15.10 12.66 0.67
N VAL A 228 15.19 13.54 -0.33
CA VAL A 228 15.85 13.25 -1.61
C VAL A 228 17.33 12.97 -1.40
N ALA A 229 18.02 13.83 -0.64
CA ALA A 229 19.45 13.63 -0.34
C ALA A 229 19.69 12.30 0.42
N ALA A 230 18.86 12.01 1.42
CA ALA A 230 18.94 10.74 2.16
C ALA A 230 18.66 9.54 1.24
N GLY A 231 17.68 9.63 0.35
CA GLY A 231 17.36 8.62 -0.65
C GLY A 231 18.52 8.38 -1.64
N LEU A 232 19.16 9.43 -2.12
CA LEU A 232 20.34 9.33 -2.99
C LEU A 232 21.52 8.63 -2.27
N VAL A 233 21.82 9.05 -1.04
CA VAL A 233 22.84 8.38 -0.23
C VAL A 233 22.52 6.90 -0.03
N PHE A 234 21.24 6.58 0.25
CA PHE A 234 20.79 5.20 0.45
C PHE A 234 20.91 4.34 -0.83
N VAL A 235 20.65 4.91 -2.01
CA VAL A 235 20.82 4.21 -3.29
C VAL A 235 22.29 4.00 -3.60
N ILE A 236 23.11 5.06 -3.49
CA ILE A 236 24.56 5.00 -3.81
C ILE A 236 25.31 4.06 -2.85
N SER A 237 24.85 3.91 -1.61
CA SER A 237 25.51 3.06 -0.60
C SER A 237 25.47 1.55 -0.91
N ALA A 238 24.67 1.10 -1.90
CA ALA A 238 24.55 -0.32 -2.22
C ALA A 238 24.56 -0.56 -3.75
N PRO A 239 25.56 -1.28 -4.29
CA PRO A 239 25.72 -1.51 -5.73
C PRO A 239 24.47 -2.09 -6.40
N HIS A 240 23.85 -3.10 -5.80
CA HIS A 240 22.64 -3.74 -6.33
C HIS A 240 21.43 -2.80 -6.47
N ARG A 241 21.38 -1.69 -5.69
CA ARG A 241 20.33 -0.68 -5.81
C ARG A 241 20.62 0.26 -6.97
N MET A 242 21.90 0.58 -7.15
CA MET A 242 22.36 1.38 -8.28
C MET A 242 22.10 0.64 -9.61
N GLU A 243 22.37 -0.65 -9.69
CA GLU A 243 22.08 -1.48 -10.87
C GLU A 243 20.60 -1.43 -11.25
N ARG A 244 19.68 -1.55 -10.29
CA ARG A 244 18.23 -1.41 -10.55
C ARG A 244 17.87 -0.04 -11.12
N VAL A 245 18.46 1.04 -10.61
CA VAL A 245 18.24 2.39 -11.13
C VAL A 245 18.79 2.52 -12.55
N MET A 246 19.99 1.98 -12.80
CA MET A 246 20.60 1.99 -14.13
C MET A 246 19.78 1.19 -15.15
N THR A 247 19.31 0.00 -14.78
CA THR A 247 18.44 -0.83 -15.64
C THR A 247 17.13 -0.08 -15.98
N PHE A 248 16.56 0.66 -15.02
CA PHE A 248 15.36 1.46 -15.27
C PHE A 248 15.61 2.63 -16.22
N ILE A 249 16.77 3.32 -16.11
CA ILE A 249 17.09 4.51 -16.94
C ILE A 249 17.59 4.11 -18.33
N GLN A 250 18.46 3.12 -18.43
CA GLN A 250 19.11 2.76 -19.68
C GLN A 250 18.30 1.75 -20.52
N GLY A 251 17.31 1.08 -19.91
CA GLY A 251 16.61 -0.03 -20.54
C GLY A 251 17.55 -1.22 -20.84
N ASP A 252 17.01 -2.28 -21.45
CA ASP A 252 17.71 -3.54 -21.69
C ASP A 252 18.85 -3.51 -22.72
N SER A 253 19.26 -2.35 -23.24
CA SER A 253 20.13 -2.28 -24.42
C SER A 253 21.60 -2.58 -24.18
N ASN A 254 22.10 -2.71 -22.94
CA ASN A 254 23.53 -2.81 -22.65
C ASN A 254 23.96 -3.84 -21.59
N THR A 255 23.08 -4.70 -21.09
CA THR A 255 23.49 -5.71 -20.11
C THR A 255 23.72 -7.06 -20.80
N SER A 256 25.00 -7.40 -20.98
CA SER A 256 25.46 -8.72 -21.41
C SER A 256 25.32 -9.82 -20.36
N SER A 257 24.76 -9.51 -19.19
CA SER A 257 24.31 -10.45 -18.16
C SER A 257 22.80 -10.56 -18.22
N VAL A 258 22.28 -11.77 -18.40
CA VAL A 258 20.85 -12.09 -18.32
C VAL A 258 20.43 -11.98 -16.85
N ASP A 259 20.28 -10.74 -16.36
CA ASP A 259 19.79 -10.49 -15.02
C ASP A 259 18.30 -10.86 -14.94
N GLU A 260 17.92 -11.49 -13.85
CA GLU A 260 16.53 -11.88 -13.56
C GLU A 260 15.52 -10.74 -13.77
N ASN A 261 15.95 -9.51 -13.49
CA ASN A 261 15.12 -8.31 -13.66
C ASN A 261 14.89 -7.96 -15.14
N SER A 262 15.91 -8.07 -16.00
CA SER A 262 15.76 -7.82 -17.44
C SER A 262 14.90 -8.88 -18.11
N TYR A 263 15.05 -10.16 -17.69
CA TYR A 263 14.18 -11.23 -18.14
C TYR A 263 12.70 -10.96 -17.80
N HIS A 264 12.43 -10.55 -16.55
CA HIS A 264 11.08 -10.24 -16.09
C HIS A 264 10.43 -9.12 -16.91
N ILE A 265 11.13 -8.02 -17.14
CA ILE A 265 10.65 -6.89 -17.95
C ILE A 265 10.45 -7.31 -19.41
N ALA A 266 11.36 -8.08 -19.99
CA ALA A 266 11.25 -8.57 -21.36
C ALA A 266 10.01 -9.47 -21.52
N GLN A 267 9.79 -10.42 -20.62
CA GLN A 267 8.61 -11.29 -20.65
C GLN A 267 7.30 -10.52 -20.46
N ALA A 268 7.29 -9.50 -19.58
CA ALA A 268 6.12 -8.64 -19.42
C ALA A 268 5.80 -7.85 -20.69
N ARG A 269 6.81 -7.35 -21.40
CA ARG A 269 6.61 -6.68 -22.72
C ARG A 269 6.11 -7.63 -23.78
N ILE A 270 6.64 -8.86 -23.83
CA ILE A 270 6.17 -9.91 -24.75
C ILE A 270 4.70 -10.23 -24.45
N ALA A 271 4.31 -10.38 -23.17
CA ALA A 271 2.92 -10.60 -22.78
C ALA A 271 1.99 -9.52 -23.32
N ILE A 272 2.29 -8.25 -23.05
CA ILE A 272 1.47 -7.12 -23.52
C ILE A 272 1.44 -7.06 -25.05
N GLY A 273 2.58 -7.28 -25.72
CA GLY A 273 2.69 -7.21 -27.17
C GLY A 273 1.94 -8.35 -27.86
N SER A 274 1.96 -9.56 -27.32
CA SER A 274 1.28 -10.73 -27.89
C SER A 274 -0.24 -10.66 -27.78
N GLY A 275 -0.77 -9.92 -26.81
CA GLY A 275 -2.20 -9.73 -26.63
C GLY A 275 -2.87 -8.88 -27.72
N GLY A 276 -2.14 -7.96 -28.35
CA GLY A 276 -2.69 -7.07 -29.38
C GLY A 276 -3.92 -6.30 -28.91
N LEU A 277 -4.89 -6.07 -29.80
CA LEU A 277 -6.09 -5.30 -29.47
C LEU A 277 -7.12 -6.10 -28.65
N PHE A 278 -7.32 -7.38 -28.95
CA PHE A 278 -8.43 -8.18 -28.41
C PHE A 278 -7.99 -9.32 -27.49
N GLY A 279 -6.69 -9.46 -27.26
CA GLY A 279 -6.13 -10.51 -26.45
C GLY A 279 -6.11 -11.91 -27.10
N LEU A 280 -5.38 -12.83 -26.48
CA LEU A 280 -5.36 -14.24 -26.90
C LEU A 280 -6.57 -15.03 -26.40
N GLY A 281 -7.30 -14.51 -25.44
CA GLY A 281 -8.43 -15.14 -24.78
C GLY A 281 -8.05 -15.91 -23.51
N ILE A 282 -9.09 -16.19 -22.70
CA ILE A 282 -8.96 -16.90 -21.43
C ILE A 282 -8.40 -18.33 -21.69
N GLY A 283 -7.42 -18.74 -20.87
CA GLY A 283 -6.79 -20.04 -20.98
C GLY A 283 -5.73 -20.19 -22.07
N LYS A 284 -5.48 -19.15 -22.89
CA LYS A 284 -4.50 -19.18 -23.98
C LYS A 284 -3.24 -18.34 -23.70
N SER A 285 -3.12 -17.74 -22.53
CA SER A 285 -1.93 -17.00 -22.15
C SER A 285 -0.72 -17.95 -22.04
N VAL A 286 0.31 -17.68 -22.83
CA VAL A 286 1.56 -18.44 -22.79
C VAL A 286 2.42 -17.97 -21.62
N GLN A 287 2.43 -16.68 -21.34
CA GLN A 287 3.27 -16.11 -20.30
C GLN A 287 2.84 -16.53 -18.88
N SER A 288 1.56 -16.83 -18.66
CA SER A 288 1.05 -17.33 -17.39
C SER A 288 1.47 -18.78 -17.07
N THR A 289 1.99 -19.53 -18.06
CA THR A 289 2.42 -20.92 -17.89
C THR A 289 3.82 -21.06 -17.28
N GLY A 290 4.41 -19.97 -16.79
CA GLY A 290 5.69 -19.99 -16.05
C GLY A 290 6.81 -19.18 -16.70
N TYR A 291 6.62 -18.65 -17.90
CA TYR A 291 7.61 -17.78 -18.53
C TYR A 291 7.70 -16.40 -17.84
N LEU A 292 6.57 -15.82 -17.45
CA LEU A 292 6.56 -14.56 -16.72
C LEU A 292 6.53 -14.81 -15.21
N PRO A 293 7.59 -14.42 -14.46
CA PRO A 293 7.58 -14.49 -13.01
C PRO A 293 6.45 -13.65 -12.41
N GLU A 294 5.95 -14.06 -11.23
CA GLU A 294 4.91 -13.36 -10.48
C GLU A 294 3.65 -12.99 -11.30
N ALA A 295 3.27 -13.89 -12.22
CA ALA A 295 2.17 -13.69 -13.18
C ALA A 295 0.83 -13.31 -12.54
N ILE A 296 0.53 -13.82 -11.31
CA ILE A 296 -0.71 -13.53 -10.57
C ILE A 296 -0.58 -12.41 -9.53
N ASN A 297 0.61 -11.85 -9.38
CA ASN A 297 0.95 -10.79 -8.43
C ASN A 297 1.42 -9.53 -9.18
N ASP A 298 2.71 -9.26 -9.15
CA ASP A 298 3.29 -8.02 -9.67
C ASP A 298 3.15 -7.86 -11.19
N SER A 299 3.11 -8.99 -11.92
CA SER A 299 2.99 -9.01 -13.40
C SER A 299 1.56 -9.20 -13.91
N ILE A 300 0.56 -9.15 -13.03
CA ILE A 300 -0.83 -9.45 -13.39
C ILE A 300 -1.35 -8.54 -14.52
N PHE A 301 -0.93 -7.28 -14.57
CA PHE A 301 -1.31 -6.35 -15.62
C PHE A 301 -0.80 -6.79 -17.01
N ALA A 302 0.43 -7.33 -17.08
CA ALA A 302 0.97 -7.84 -18.33
C ALA A 302 0.19 -9.07 -18.83
N ILE A 303 -0.19 -9.96 -17.91
CA ILE A 303 -1.04 -11.13 -18.24
C ILE A 303 -2.46 -10.71 -18.63
N MET A 304 -3.00 -9.67 -18.01
CA MET A 304 -4.28 -9.08 -18.45
C MET A 304 -4.18 -8.56 -19.88
N GLY A 305 -3.07 -7.87 -20.21
CA GLY A 305 -2.81 -7.41 -21.58
C GLY A 305 -2.72 -8.57 -22.58
N GLU A 306 -2.07 -9.67 -22.22
CA GLU A 306 -2.00 -10.87 -23.06
C GLU A 306 -3.37 -11.54 -23.23
N THR A 307 -4.13 -11.65 -22.14
CA THR A 307 -5.40 -12.40 -22.12
C THR A 307 -6.56 -11.64 -22.73
N PHE A 308 -6.71 -10.36 -22.37
CA PHE A 308 -7.86 -9.52 -22.75
C PHE A 308 -7.54 -8.53 -23.88
N GLY A 309 -6.24 -8.23 -24.09
CA GLY A 309 -5.80 -7.25 -25.06
C GLY A 309 -5.79 -5.82 -24.50
N PHE A 310 -5.71 -4.87 -25.44
CA PHE A 310 -5.66 -3.45 -25.11
C PHE A 310 -7.06 -2.83 -24.88
N VAL A 311 -8.13 -3.41 -25.41
CA VAL A 311 -9.52 -2.91 -25.35
C VAL A 311 -10.34 -3.58 -24.19
#